data_d2a0aafc241a064e8dd64202452b8450
#
_entry.id   d2a0aafc241a064e8dd64202452b8450
#
_cell.length_a   1.000
_cell.length_b   1.000
_cell.length_c   1.000
_cell.angle_alpha   90.00
_cell.angle_beta   90.00
_cell.angle_gamma   90.00
#
_symmetry.space_group_name_H-M   'P 1'
#
loop_
_entity.id
_entity.type
_entity.pdbx_description
1 polymer ?
#
loop_
_entity_poly.entity_id
_entity_poly.type
_entity_poly.pdbx_seq_one_letter_code
_entity_poly.pdbx_strand_id
1 'polypeptide(L)'
;MDRRTVIALVSGALLATACGGGGGAAGGASAPSGGGDGATTAATPALAKAPKRTGEILVQGEASPASHGPVTLDGRYTVRFEQIAPEDPTLDFASQTTFVAMLDRRPQQEGAGTIRLFSDAARTGRKVITAKGRYYIDVSFGDFPYAIRFTPAEAG
;
A
#
# COMPACT_ATOMS: atom_id res chain seq x y z
N MET A 1 -17.13 -18.42 -38.67
CA MET A 1 -17.79 -17.11 -38.51
C MET A 1 -16.78 -16.14 -37.94
N ASP A 2 -16.12 -15.40 -38.88
CA ASP A 2 -15.09 -14.41 -38.56
C ASP A 2 -15.72 -13.15 -37.99
N ARG A 3 -15.22 -12.66 -36.86
CA ARG A 3 -15.46 -11.29 -36.41
C ARG A 3 -14.13 -10.57 -36.28
N ARG A 4 -13.86 -9.76 -37.32
CA ARG A 4 -12.72 -8.88 -37.45
C ARG A 4 -12.75 -7.78 -36.37
N THR A 5 -11.66 -7.70 -35.64
CA THR A 5 -11.37 -6.64 -34.65
C THR A 5 -10.97 -5.37 -35.40
N VAL A 6 -11.68 -4.29 -35.14
CA VAL A 6 -11.31 -2.94 -35.63
C VAL A 6 -10.50 -2.25 -34.51
N ILE A 7 -9.25 -1.95 -34.85
CA ILE A 7 -8.36 -1.14 -34.02
C ILE A 7 -8.58 0.31 -34.43
N ALA A 8 -9.03 1.14 -33.48
CA ALA A 8 -9.07 2.59 -33.64
C ALA A 8 -7.87 3.21 -32.93
N LEU A 9 -6.93 3.71 -33.72
CA LEU A 9 -5.83 4.57 -33.29
C LEU A 9 -6.38 6.00 -33.11
N VAL A 10 -6.27 6.55 -31.92
CA VAL A 10 -6.49 7.98 -31.66
C VAL A 10 -5.16 8.60 -31.31
N SER A 11 -4.61 9.32 -32.26
CA SER A 11 -3.48 10.25 -32.10
C SER A 11 -4.04 11.58 -31.59
N GLY A 12 -3.56 12.06 -30.45
CA GLY A 12 -3.91 13.38 -29.89
C GLY A 12 -2.66 14.17 -29.56
N ALA A 13 -2.56 15.34 -30.18
CA ALA A 13 -1.40 16.20 -30.31
C ALA A 13 -0.97 16.94 -29.05
N LEU A 14 0.36 17.18 -28.98
CA LEU A 14 1.03 18.15 -28.11
C LEU A 14 0.57 19.57 -28.37
N LEU A 15 0.36 20.35 -27.32
CA LEU A 15 0.40 21.81 -27.35
C LEU A 15 1.34 22.31 -26.26
N ALA A 16 2.52 22.73 -26.70
CA ALA A 16 3.45 23.54 -25.93
C ALA A 16 2.99 25.01 -25.99
N THR A 17 2.86 25.66 -24.85
CA THR A 17 2.70 27.10 -24.76
C THR A 17 3.77 27.67 -23.86
N ALA A 18 4.74 28.31 -24.48
CA ALA A 18 5.72 29.17 -23.84
C ALA A 18 5.23 30.65 -23.95
N CYS A 19 5.29 31.38 -22.86
CA CYS A 19 5.37 32.84 -22.78
C CYS A 19 5.87 33.14 -21.38
N GLY A 20 6.96 33.82 -21.11
CA GLY A 20 7.51 34.98 -21.78
C GLY A 20 7.38 36.18 -20.85
N GLY A 21 8.49 36.59 -20.20
CA GLY A 21 8.89 37.93 -20.02
C GLY A 21 8.35 38.73 -18.81
N GLY A 22 9.26 39.39 -18.11
CA GLY A 22 8.96 40.60 -17.38
C GLY A 22 9.76 40.74 -16.09
N GLY A 23 10.82 41.51 -16.15
CA GLY A 23 11.71 41.89 -15.06
C GLY A 23 11.10 42.91 -14.10
N GLY A 24 11.70 43.01 -12.93
CA GLY A 24 11.46 44.04 -11.92
C GLY A 24 12.41 43.86 -10.75
N ALA A 25 13.38 44.73 -10.69
CA ALA A 25 14.39 44.79 -9.65
C ALA A 25 13.87 45.43 -8.35
N ALA A 26 14.61 45.17 -7.29
CA ALA A 26 14.84 45.93 -6.07
C ALA A 26 14.05 45.54 -4.81
N GLY A 27 14.82 45.29 -3.76
CA GLY A 27 14.38 45.50 -2.39
C GLY A 27 14.68 44.32 -1.46
N GLY A 28 15.89 44.35 -0.88
CA GLY A 28 16.36 43.37 0.08
C GLY A 28 15.57 43.31 1.39
N ALA A 29 15.46 42.13 1.91
CA ALA A 29 15.42 41.84 3.34
C ALA A 29 15.75 40.35 3.46
N SER A 30 16.97 40.08 3.86
CA SER A 30 17.39 38.73 4.25
C SER A 30 16.64 38.34 5.52
N ALA A 31 15.59 37.54 5.37
CA ALA A 31 15.05 36.75 6.47
C ALA A 31 15.88 35.48 6.58
N PRO A 32 16.32 35.06 7.78
CA PRO A 32 16.97 33.79 7.95
C PRO A 32 15.92 32.69 7.71
N SER A 33 16.08 32.00 6.59
CA SER A 33 15.39 30.72 6.35
C SER A 33 15.89 29.73 7.39
N GLY A 34 15.20 29.66 8.50
CA GLY A 34 15.26 28.51 9.40
C GLY A 34 14.66 27.32 8.67
N GLY A 35 15.47 26.67 7.83
CA GLY A 35 15.18 25.36 7.30
C GLY A 35 15.21 24.36 8.44
N GLY A 36 14.08 24.22 9.13
CA GLY A 36 13.80 23.08 9.96
C GLY A 36 13.53 21.90 9.07
N ASP A 37 14.59 21.21 8.65
CA ASP A 37 14.50 19.86 8.14
C ASP A 37 14.03 18.94 9.27
N GLY A 38 12.80 19.11 9.69
CA GLY A 38 12.07 18.14 10.44
C GLY A 38 11.74 16.98 9.53
N ALA A 39 12.73 16.17 9.19
CA ALA A 39 12.47 14.84 8.67
C ALA A 39 11.67 14.12 9.75
N THR A 40 10.33 14.21 9.65
CA THR A 40 9.41 13.38 10.42
C THR A 40 9.74 11.96 10.04
N THR A 41 10.58 11.30 10.83
CA THR A 41 10.88 9.89 10.65
C THR A 41 9.54 9.16 10.74
N ALA A 42 9.04 8.70 9.60
CA ALA A 42 7.78 7.97 9.55
C ALA A 42 7.88 6.81 10.55
N ALA A 43 6.93 6.76 11.48
CA ALA A 43 6.92 5.72 12.48
C ALA A 43 6.81 4.36 11.80
N THR A 44 7.73 3.44 12.11
CA THR A 44 7.73 2.10 11.49
C THR A 44 6.96 1.15 12.38
N PRO A 45 6.00 0.36 11.83
CA PRO A 45 5.25 -0.64 12.58
C PRO A 45 6.14 -1.60 13.37
N ALA A 46 5.76 -1.93 14.61
CA ALA A 46 6.52 -2.87 15.43
C ALA A 46 6.61 -4.25 14.77
N LEU A 47 5.55 -4.63 14.05
CA LEU A 47 5.49 -5.86 13.26
C LEU A 47 6.58 -5.89 12.17
N ALA A 48 6.97 -4.73 11.64
CA ALA A 48 8.04 -4.60 10.66
C ALA A 48 9.44 -4.67 11.28
N LYS A 49 9.58 -4.20 12.53
CA LYS A 49 10.86 -4.20 13.26
C LYS A 49 11.27 -5.58 13.78
N ALA A 50 10.29 -6.45 14.01
CA ALA A 50 10.57 -7.80 14.50
C ALA A 50 11.40 -8.60 13.48
N PRO A 51 12.43 -9.35 13.93
CA PRO A 51 13.28 -10.11 13.03
C PRO A 51 12.46 -11.08 12.18
N LYS A 52 12.80 -11.17 10.89
CA LYS A 52 12.12 -12.07 9.94
C LYS A 52 12.64 -13.49 10.14
N ARG A 53 11.73 -14.45 10.29
CA ARG A 53 12.04 -15.88 10.36
C ARG A 53 12.03 -16.50 8.98
N THR A 54 12.64 -17.67 8.85
CA THR A 54 12.62 -18.44 7.60
C THR A 54 11.18 -18.74 7.17
N GLY A 55 10.87 -18.49 5.90
CA GLY A 55 9.54 -18.71 5.34
C GLY A 55 8.52 -17.61 5.63
N GLU A 56 8.83 -16.62 6.46
CA GLU A 56 7.96 -15.47 6.66
C GLU A 56 8.02 -14.49 5.48
N ILE A 57 6.87 -13.91 5.17
CA ILE A 57 6.74 -12.83 4.20
C ILE A 57 6.34 -11.57 4.98
N LEU A 58 7.08 -10.49 4.77
CA LEU A 58 6.81 -9.18 5.33
C LEU A 58 6.59 -8.19 4.20
N VAL A 59 5.49 -7.48 4.27
CA VAL A 59 5.10 -6.40 3.35
C VAL A 59 4.89 -5.15 4.15
N GLN A 60 5.34 -4.02 3.62
CA GLN A 60 5.21 -2.71 4.24
C GLN A 60 4.74 -1.69 3.20
N GLY A 61 3.97 -0.70 3.64
CA GLY A 61 3.54 0.42 2.82
C GLY A 61 3.27 1.65 3.68
N GLU A 62 3.28 2.81 3.04
CA GLU A 62 3.07 4.11 3.67
C GLU A 62 1.57 4.45 3.77
N ALA A 63 0.83 4.11 2.72
CA ALA A 63 -0.61 4.34 2.61
C ALA A 63 -1.20 3.49 1.48
N SER A 64 -2.53 3.49 1.36
CA SER A 64 -3.26 2.88 0.25
C SER A 64 -3.61 3.93 -0.85
N PRO A 65 -3.95 3.50 -2.09
CA PRO A 65 -3.90 2.10 -2.53
C PRO A 65 -2.48 1.62 -2.82
N ALA A 66 -2.21 0.36 -2.53
CA ALA A 66 -0.90 -0.26 -2.80
C ALA A 66 -1.05 -1.73 -3.22
N SER A 67 -0.12 -2.19 -4.05
CA SER A 67 -0.05 -3.58 -4.49
C SER A 67 1.37 -4.10 -4.33
N HIS A 68 1.51 -5.21 -3.64
CA HIS A 68 2.79 -5.83 -3.33
C HIS A 68 2.89 -7.24 -3.89
N GLY A 69 4.06 -7.62 -4.29
CA GLY A 69 4.30 -8.97 -4.78
C GLY A 69 4.84 -9.03 -6.21
N PRO A 70 4.79 -10.18 -6.86
CA PRO A 70 4.07 -11.38 -6.41
C PRO A 70 4.76 -12.11 -5.25
N VAL A 71 3.96 -12.69 -4.36
CA VAL A 71 4.40 -13.59 -3.29
C VAL A 71 3.93 -15.01 -3.59
N THR A 72 4.74 -16.00 -3.24
CA THR A 72 4.35 -17.40 -3.37
C THR A 72 3.97 -17.92 -1.99
N LEU A 73 2.77 -18.44 -1.87
CA LEU A 73 2.24 -19.08 -0.67
C LEU A 73 2.04 -20.57 -0.96
N ASP A 74 2.39 -21.42 -0.01
CA ASP A 74 2.16 -22.87 -0.09
C ASP A 74 1.89 -23.41 1.33
N GLY A 75 0.61 -23.46 1.70
CA GLY A 75 0.19 -24.00 2.98
C GLY A 75 -0.62 -23.03 3.84
N ARG A 76 -0.55 -23.26 5.14
CA ARG A 76 -1.29 -22.50 6.15
C ARG A 76 -0.42 -21.40 6.73
N TYR A 77 -0.99 -20.20 6.85
CA TYR A 77 -0.30 -19.02 7.37
C TYR A 77 -1.14 -18.32 8.44
N THR A 78 -0.48 -17.85 9.49
CA THR A 78 -1.01 -16.79 10.34
C THR A 78 -0.61 -15.47 9.72
N VAL A 79 -1.59 -14.67 9.32
CA VAL A 79 -1.39 -13.32 8.78
C VAL A 79 -1.73 -12.32 9.88
N ARG A 80 -0.82 -11.37 10.09
CA ARG A 80 -1.01 -10.25 11.01
C ARG A 80 -0.83 -8.95 10.27
N PHE A 81 -1.58 -7.92 10.64
CA PHE A 81 -1.30 -6.56 10.19
C PHE A 81 -1.19 -5.62 11.39
N GLU A 82 -0.49 -4.55 11.18
CA GLU A 82 -0.38 -3.40 12.08
C GLU A 82 -0.34 -2.14 11.22
N GLN A 83 -1.13 -1.14 11.58
CA GLN A 83 -1.03 0.21 11.04
C GLN A 83 -0.71 1.20 12.16
N ILE A 84 0.14 2.18 11.84
CA ILE A 84 0.54 3.22 12.76
C ILE A 84 -0.29 4.47 12.49
N ALA A 85 -1.19 4.79 13.42
CA ALA A 85 -1.78 6.11 13.46
C ALA A 85 -0.93 7.06 14.29
N PRO A 86 -0.96 8.36 13.96
CA PRO A 86 -0.47 9.36 14.88
C PRO A 86 -1.22 9.30 16.22
N GLU A 87 -0.56 9.68 17.27
CA GLU A 87 -1.19 9.86 18.59
C GLU A 87 -2.07 11.12 18.55
N ASP A 88 -3.23 11.01 17.96
CA ASP A 88 -4.23 12.08 17.92
C ASP A 88 -5.45 11.63 18.74
N PRO A 89 -5.74 12.28 19.90
CA PRO A 89 -6.87 11.91 20.72
C PRO A 89 -8.23 12.18 20.05
N THR A 90 -8.26 12.94 18.95
CA THR A 90 -9.48 13.19 18.19
C THR A 90 -9.75 12.12 17.13
N LEU A 91 -8.78 11.25 16.85
CA LEU A 91 -8.90 10.21 15.85
C LEU A 91 -9.60 8.99 16.44
N ASP A 92 -10.85 8.77 16.06
CA ASP A 92 -11.56 7.52 16.37
C ASP A 92 -11.14 6.43 15.38
N PHE A 93 -10.22 5.60 15.82
CA PHE A 93 -9.69 4.51 14.99
C PHE A 93 -10.77 3.51 14.55
N ALA A 94 -11.78 3.30 15.39
CA ALA A 94 -12.83 2.32 15.12
C ALA A 94 -13.79 2.76 13.99
N SER A 95 -13.92 4.06 13.77
CA SER A 95 -14.85 4.60 12.77
C SER A 95 -14.18 5.23 11.55
N GLN A 96 -12.91 5.63 11.67
CA GLN A 96 -12.25 6.48 10.67
C GLN A 96 -11.11 5.78 9.91
N THR A 97 -10.65 4.63 10.36
CA THR A 97 -9.44 3.99 9.82
C THR A 97 -9.63 2.53 9.45
N THR A 98 -10.48 2.29 8.47
CA THR A 98 -10.64 0.94 7.92
C THR A 98 -9.35 0.49 7.23
N PHE A 99 -8.91 -0.73 7.50
CA PHE A 99 -7.82 -1.37 6.78
C PHE A 99 -8.35 -2.52 5.94
N VAL A 100 -8.22 -2.42 4.62
CA VAL A 100 -8.70 -3.43 3.68
C VAL A 100 -7.52 -3.99 2.89
N ALA A 101 -7.27 -5.27 3.07
CA ALA A 101 -6.25 -6.00 2.34
C ALA A 101 -6.77 -7.34 1.83
N MET A 102 -6.32 -7.74 0.65
CA MET A 102 -6.71 -8.99 0.01
C MET A 102 -5.53 -9.64 -0.73
N LEU A 103 -5.60 -10.95 -0.91
CA LEU A 103 -4.75 -11.66 -1.86
C LEU A 103 -5.49 -11.77 -3.18
N ASP A 104 -4.83 -11.38 -4.25
CA ASP A 104 -5.36 -11.46 -5.61
C ASP A 104 -4.42 -12.26 -6.52
N ARG A 105 -4.99 -13.02 -7.44
CA ARG A 105 -4.24 -13.74 -8.48
C ARG A 105 -4.28 -12.96 -9.77
N ARG A 106 -3.10 -12.71 -10.36
CA ARG A 106 -2.98 -12.05 -11.66
C ARG A 106 -2.20 -12.94 -12.63
N PRO A 107 -2.64 -13.11 -13.87
CA PRO A 107 -3.90 -12.62 -14.41
C PRO A 107 -5.09 -13.28 -13.68
N GLN A 108 -6.18 -12.54 -13.58
CA GLN A 108 -7.42 -13.06 -13.00
C GLN A 108 -7.88 -14.24 -13.87
N GLN A 109 -7.74 -15.44 -13.34
CA GLN A 109 -8.32 -16.64 -13.93
C GLN A 109 -9.75 -16.76 -13.44
N GLU A 110 -10.68 -17.02 -14.33
CA GLU A 110 -12.04 -17.35 -13.95
C GLU A 110 -12.03 -18.46 -12.88
N GLY A 111 -12.66 -18.18 -11.73
CA GLY A 111 -12.65 -19.09 -10.58
C GLY A 111 -11.45 -18.97 -9.63
N ALA A 112 -10.45 -18.15 -9.92
CA ALA A 112 -9.37 -17.84 -8.99
C ALA A 112 -9.90 -16.87 -7.93
N GLY A 113 -10.33 -17.41 -6.80
CA GLY A 113 -10.92 -16.61 -5.72
C GLY A 113 -9.93 -15.64 -5.10
N THR A 114 -10.36 -14.41 -4.92
CA THR A 114 -9.71 -13.43 -4.06
C THR A 114 -9.87 -13.87 -2.60
N ILE A 115 -8.78 -13.86 -1.83
CA ILE A 115 -8.83 -14.13 -0.40
C ILE A 115 -8.79 -12.80 0.34
N ARG A 116 -9.91 -12.42 0.97
CA ARG A 116 -9.93 -11.26 1.84
C ARG A 116 -9.11 -11.53 3.09
N LEU A 117 -8.08 -10.72 3.31
CA LEU A 117 -7.26 -10.80 4.51
C LEU A 117 -7.90 -10.04 5.66
N PHE A 118 -8.13 -8.74 5.46
CA PHE A 118 -8.66 -7.83 6.46
C PHE A 118 -9.70 -6.89 5.83
N SER A 119 -10.64 -6.45 6.65
CA SER A 119 -11.66 -5.46 6.29
C SER A 119 -12.22 -4.85 7.58
N ASP A 120 -11.34 -4.40 8.46
CA ASP A 120 -11.71 -3.98 9.81
C ASP A 120 -11.12 -2.60 10.11
N ALA A 121 -11.86 -1.79 10.85
CA ALA A 121 -11.35 -0.57 11.44
C ALA A 121 -10.59 -0.91 12.73
N ALA A 122 -9.30 -1.17 12.61
CA ALA A 122 -8.46 -1.58 13.72
C ALA A 122 -6.99 -1.24 13.50
N ARG A 123 -6.24 -1.01 14.57
CA ARG A 123 -4.78 -0.82 14.52
C ARG A 123 -4.04 -2.09 14.16
N THR A 124 -4.56 -3.21 14.58
CA THR A 124 -3.95 -4.53 14.39
C THR A 124 -5.00 -5.57 14.09
N GLY A 125 -4.61 -6.61 13.39
CA GLY A 125 -5.48 -7.77 13.19
C GLY A 125 -4.69 -9.05 12.96
N ARG A 126 -5.40 -10.17 13.13
CA ARG A 126 -4.85 -11.50 12.92
C ARG A 126 -5.87 -12.38 12.21
N LYS A 127 -5.41 -13.11 11.20
CA LYS A 127 -6.22 -14.10 10.49
C LYS A 127 -5.37 -15.33 10.16
N VAL A 128 -6.00 -16.49 10.12
CA VAL A 128 -5.39 -17.71 9.61
C VAL A 128 -5.98 -17.99 8.22
N ILE A 129 -5.10 -18.23 7.27
CA ILE A 129 -5.49 -18.58 5.88
C ILE A 129 -4.78 -19.84 5.45
N THR A 130 -5.35 -20.53 4.46
CA THR A 130 -4.67 -21.55 3.67
C THR A 130 -4.65 -21.08 2.23
N ALA A 131 -3.47 -20.98 1.65
CA ALA A 131 -3.28 -20.49 0.29
C ALA A 131 -2.17 -21.26 -0.42
N LYS A 132 -2.37 -21.50 -1.73
CA LYS A 132 -1.38 -22.15 -2.58
C LYS A 132 -1.30 -21.45 -3.93
N GLY A 133 -0.09 -21.01 -4.30
CA GLY A 133 0.18 -20.34 -5.58
C GLY A 133 0.78 -18.96 -5.42
N ARG A 134 0.78 -18.20 -6.53
CA ARG A 134 1.29 -16.83 -6.59
C ARG A 134 0.15 -15.84 -6.40
N TYR A 135 0.39 -14.86 -5.55
CA TYR A 135 -0.58 -13.83 -5.23
C TYR A 135 0.07 -12.45 -5.21
N TYR A 136 -0.74 -11.44 -5.46
CA TYR A 136 -0.46 -10.05 -5.09
C TYR A 136 -1.21 -9.74 -3.80
N ILE A 137 -0.64 -8.88 -2.97
CA ILE A 137 -1.26 -8.38 -1.77
C ILE A 137 -1.73 -6.98 -2.10
N ASP A 138 -3.02 -6.82 -2.31
CA ASP A 138 -3.62 -5.55 -2.64
C ASP A 138 -4.20 -4.92 -1.37
N VAL A 139 -3.70 -3.73 -1.02
CA VAL A 139 -4.22 -2.89 0.05
C VAL A 139 -5.03 -1.79 -0.62
N SER A 140 -6.34 -1.88 -0.53
CA SER A 140 -7.26 -0.94 -1.17
C SER A 140 -7.68 0.21 -0.27
N PHE A 141 -7.51 0.05 1.04
CA PHE A 141 -7.81 1.05 2.06
C PHE A 141 -6.83 0.95 3.22
N GLY A 142 -6.36 2.11 3.69
CA GLY A 142 -5.41 2.25 4.79
C GLY A 142 -4.71 3.60 4.69
N ASP A 143 -4.96 4.51 5.64
CA ASP A 143 -4.50 5.90 5.58
C ASP A 143 -3.13 6.10 6.22
N PHE A 144 -2.60 5.07 6.87
CA PHE A 144 -1.39 5.15 7.68
C PHE A 144 -0.35 4.12 7.25
N PRO A 145 0.93 4.34 7.60
CA PRO A 145 1.97 3.33 7.41
C PRO A 145 1.57 2.00 8.04
N TYR A 146 1.77 0.93 7.31
CA TYR A 146 1.34 -0.39 7.71
C TYR A 146 2.40 -1.45 7.45
N ALA A 147 2.26 -2.57 8.16
CA ALA A 147 2.97 -3.80 7.87
C ALA A 147 2.00 -4.99 7.89
N ILE A 148 2.22 -5.93 6.97
CA ILE A 148 1.51 -7.21 6.92
C ILE A 148 2.56 -8.31 6.98
N ARG A 149 2.43 -9.23 7.93
CA ARG A 149 3.35 -10.35 8.10
C ARG A 149 2.59 -11.67 7.96
N PHE A 150 3.12 -12.54 7.10
CA PHE A 150 2.68 -13.91 6.92
C PHE A 150 3.69 -14.82 7.62
N THR A 151 3.26 -15.53 8.63
CA THR A 151 4.06 -16.52 9.35
C THR A 151 3.51 -17.89 9.01
N PRO A 152 4.32 -18.82 8.45
CA PRO A 152 3.89 -20.20 8.26
C PRO A 152 3.34 -20.75 9.57
N ALA A 153 2.16 -21.33 9.53
CA ALA A 153 1.65 -22.06 10.69
C ALA A 153 2.35 -23.41 10.73
N GLU A 154 2.93 -23.74 11.86
CA GLU A 154 3.52 -25.07 12.04
C GLU A 154 2.46 -26.14 11.77
N ALA A 155 2.87 -27.18 11.04
CA ALA A 155 2.02 -28.36 10.86
C ALA A 155 1.86 -29.01 12.23
N GLY A 156 0.67 -28.85 12.82
CA GLY A 156 0.30 -29.54 14.05
C GLY A 156 -0.04 -31.01 13.81
#